data_680c8a31861625ae831f5c1ccda64916
#
_entry.id   680c8a31861625ae831f5c1ccda64916
#
_cell.length_a   1.000
_cell.length_b   1.000
_cell.length_c   1.000
_cell.angle_alpha   90.00
_cell.angle_beta   90.00
_cell.angle_gamma   90.00
#
_symmetry.space_group_name_H-M   'P 1'
#
loop_
_entity.id
_entity.type
_entity.pdbx_description
1 polymer ?
#
loop_
_entity_poly.entity_id
_entity_poly.type
_entity_poly.pdbx_seq_one_letter_code
_entity_poly.pdbx_strand_id
1 'polypeptide(L)'
;MTFSVFSKTSDGMGPAHGYSVRNMEWPVSMRSVVWYVPKGADSPIGRYQGYKLARWNAKYGYFAISGNPKDKVFNEGMNEGGLSASLLLFSASNAAARAWPPPPSKKKIKDEQFLDVANIIEYLLGGYVLVSCLIKDINNGVFPFVSISHATLKSIRPSLAEEEGEKQEVRECPLHVCVFDCKGDVAVLEWIEGEMRIYHGNHKHNDATGSKRGRIMGRACNVLSNSPSYDWHLENLRWHTWLKMTDDSYPKSVILANGYEVTSGARYMGLAGLPADLSSPTRFLRAAALSALTQRDFHDDRKFASHESRISHLFSLAGVLAEPKSYRHDYPKERDGELANGRTVWTVVHDHLGSSGSDGKNQKGNRAIYVQSYERKLILRFRFKEYRKISNAMACCDIDDKTRWGYWETVSPSKS
;
A
#
# COMPACT_ATOMS: atom_id res chain seq x y z
N MET A 1 4.78 4.35 1.30
CA MET A 1 5.41 3.05 0.95
C MET A 1 4.63 1.91 1.58
N THR A 2 4.48 0.76 0.88
CA THR A 2 3.83 -0.44 1.41
C THR A 2 4.68 -1.70 1.11
N PHE A 3 4.58 -2.71 1.97
CA PHE A 3 5.22 -4.02 1.77
C PHE A 3 4.42 -5.11 2.47
N SER A 4 4.69 -6.38 2.12
CA SER A 4 4.07 -7.52 2.80
C SER A 4 5.10 -8.53 3.31
N VAL A 5 4.69 -9.31 4.30
CA VAL A 5 5.46 -10.40 4.91
C VAL A 5 4.54 -11.60 5.06
N PHE A 6 4.86 -12.71 4.39
CA PHE A 6 4.12 -13.95 4.48
C PHE A 6 5.05 -15.10 4.82
N SER A 7 4.79 -15.81 5.92
CA SER A 7 5.48 -17.05 6.23
C SER A 7 4.66 -18.25 5.79
N LYS A 8 5.32 -19.35 5.45
CA LYS A 8 4.64 -20.61 5.08
C LYS A 8 4.43 -21.47 6.32
N THR A 9 3.43 -22.35 6.27
CA THR A 9 3.28 -23.45 7.22
C THR A 9 4.46 -24.44 7.10
N SER A 10 4.73 -25.21 8.15
CA SER A 10 5.82 -26.19 8.16
C SER A 10 5.69 -27.26 7.07
N ASP A 11 4.48 -27.57 6.64
CA ASP A 11 4.19 -28.48 5.53
C ASP A 11 4.23 -27.79 4.15
N GLY A 12 4.44 -26.47 4.10
CA GLY A 12 4.49 -25.68 2.87
C GLY A 12 3.16 -25.51 2.13
N MET A 13 2.04 -26.00 2.70
CA MET A 13 0.73 -26.04 2.02
C MET A 13 -0.01 -24.71 2.01
N GLY A 14 0.47 -23.69 2.74
CA GLY A 14 -0.17 -22.38 2.78
C GLY A 14 0.59 -21.38 3.63
N PRO A 15 0.12 -20.12 3.72
CA PRO A 15 0.70 -19.14 4.63
C PRO A 15 0.28 -19.42 6.07
N ALA A 16 1.26 -19.46 7.00
CA ALA A 16 1.04 -19.55 8.44
C ALA A 16 0.71 -18.17 9.03
N HIS A 17 1.45 -17.16 8.60
CA HIS A 17 1.27 -15.78 8.98
C HIS A 17 1.31 -14.90 7.73
N GLY A 18 0.48 -13.87 7.67
CA GLY A 18 0.41 -12.97 6.53
C GLY A 18 0.03 -11.57 6.95
N TYR A 19 0.92 -10.63 6.69
CA TYR A 19 0.75 -9.23 7.03
C TYR A 19 1.14 -8.34 5.86
N SER A 20 0.46 -7.19 5.74
CA SER A 20 0.99 -6.08 4.97
C SER A 20 1.11 -4.84 5.84
N VAL A 21 2.06 -3.99 5.51
CA VAL A 21 2.41 -2.80 6.28
C VAL A 21 2.48 -1.61 5.34
N ARG A 22 1.93 -0.48 5.75
CA ARG A 22 2.07 0.77 5.03
C ARG A 22 2.40 1.91 5.96
N ASN A 23 3.38 2.72 5.55
CA ASN A 23 3.59 4.08 6.03
C ASN A 23 2.90 5.07 5.09
N MET A 24 2.17 5.99 5.65
CA MET A 24 1.61 7.14 4.94
C MET A 24 2.49 8.35 5.18
N GLU A 25 3.23 8.74 4.15
CA GLU A 25 4.03 9.96 4.13
C GLU A 25 3.22 11.06 3.45
N TRP A 26 3.09 12.22 4.12
CA TRP A 26 2.38 13.37 3.58
C TRP A 26 2.99 14.68 4.10
N PRO A 27 3.08 15.73 3.27
CA PRO A 27 3.75 16.98 3.66
C PRO A 27 3.00 17.80 4.71
N VAL A 28 1.67 17.66 4.76
CA VAL A 28 0.83 18.43 5.69
C VAL A 28 0.12 17.52 6.69
N SER A 29 -0.36 18.10 7.79
CA SER A 29 -1.15 17.36 8.77
C SER A 29 -2.45 16.85 8.15
N MET A 30 -2.71 15.56 8.30
CA MET A 30 -3.95 14.91 7.83
C MET A 30 -4.81 14.60 9.05
N ARG A 31 -6.11 14.87 8.94
CA ARG A 31 -7.12 14.38 9.90
C ARG A 31 -7.66 13.03 9.40
N SER A 32 -6.80 12.03 9.44
CA SER A 32 -7.14 10.71 8.89
C SER A 32 -8.12 9.98 9.77
N VAL A 33 -9.10 9.35 9.14
CA VAL A 33 -10.18 8.62 9.81
C VAL A 33 -10.25 7.20 9.29
N VAL A 34 -10.37 6.26 10.21
CA VAL A 34 -10.68 4.86 9.88
C VAL A 34 -12.20 4.73 9.74
N TRP A 35 -12.63 4.19 8.60
CA TRP A 35 -14.02 3.91 8.27
C TRP A 35 -14.26 2.41 8.23
N TYR A 36 -15.45 2.01 8.63
CA TYR A 36 -15.99 0.70 8.28
C TYR A 36 -17.09 0.85 7.23
N VAL A 37 -16.98 0.10 6.16
CA VAL A 37 -18.00 0.01 5.09
C VAL A 37 -18.52 -1.41 5.07
N PRO A 38 -19.82 -1.62 5.31
CA PRO A 38 -20.39 -2.96 5.40
C PRO A 38 -20.54 -3.60 4.01
N LYS A 39 -20.65 -4.93 4.02
CA LYS A 39 -21.12 -5.68 2.86
C LYS A 39 -22.49 -5.16 2.45
N GLY A 40 -22.73 -5.05 1.16
CA GLY A 40 -23.98 -4.53 0.58
C GLY A 40 -23.99 -3.03 0.37
N ALA A 41 -22.96 -2.29 0.80
CA ALA A 41 -22.88 -0.86 0.54
C ALA A 41 -22.82 -0.58 -0.98
N ASP A 42 -23.57 0.43 -1.41
CA ASP A 42 -23.59 0.86 -2.79
C ASP A 42 -22.38 1.73 -3.13
N SER A 43 -21.91 1.61 -4.37
CA SER A 43 -20.89 2.50 -4.93
C SER A 43 -21.37 3.95 -5.00
N PRO A 44 -20.44 4.92 -5.00
CA PRO A 44 -20.79 6.30 -5.32
C PRO A 44 -21.51 6.40 -6.67
N ILE A 45 -22.50 7.29 -6.73
CA ILE A 45 -23.25 7.55 -7.96
C ILE A 45 -22.74 8.85 -8.57
N GLY A 46 -22.39 8.83 -9.84
CA GLY A 46 -21.94 10.04 -10.52
C GLY A 46 -21.76 9.85 -12.03
N ARG A 47 -21.31 10.92 -12.68
CA ARG A 47 -20.88 10.93 -14.08
C ARG A 47 -19.52 11.59 -14.16
N TYR A 48 -18.66 11.09 -15.01
CA TYR A 48 -17.36 11.66 -15.33
C TYR A 48 -17.31 12.08 -16.78
N GLN A 49 -17.14 13.35 -17.07
CA GLN A 49 -17.10 13.91 -18.44
C GLN A 49 -18.21 13.38 -19.38
N GLY A 50 -19.41 13.16 -18.83
CA GLY A 50 -20.55 12.62 -19.60
C GLY A 50 -20.61 11.09 -19.66
N TYR A 51 -19.60 10.37 -19.19
CA TYR A 51 -19.57 8.93 -19.08
C TYR A 51 -20.22 8.45 -17.78
N LYS A 52 -20.79 7.25 -17.82
CA LYS A 52 -21.37 6.60 -16.64
C LYS A 52 -20.26 6.03 -15.77
N LEU A 53 -20.23 6.38 -14.50
CA LEU A 53 -19.31 5.75 -13.56
C LEU A 53 -19.65 4.27 -13.36
N ALA A 54 -18.61 3.47 -13.12
CA ALA A 54 -18.76 2.09 -12.72
C ALA A 54 -19.64 2.01 -11.46
N ARG A 55 -20.58 1.06 -11.47
CA ARG A 55 -21.44 0.77 -10.33
C ARG A 55 -21.10 -0.60 -9.80
N TRP A 56 -21.00 -0.68 -8.49
CA TRP A 56 -20.81 -1.95 -7.80
C TRP A 56 -21.53 -1.90 -6.47
N ASN A 57 -21.74 -3.07 -5.94
CA ASN A 57 -22.23 -3.29 -4.60
C ASN A 57 -21.15 -4.05 -3.84
N ALA A 58 -20.79 -3.62 -2.66
CA ALA A 58 -19.71 -4.21 -1.89
C ALA A 58 -20.05 -5.67 -1.52
N LYS A 59 -19.33 -6.62 -2.09
CA LYS A 59 -19.47 -8.05 -1.77
C LYS A 59 -18.90 -8.40 -0.41
N TYR A 60 -17.99 -7.57 0.09
CA TYR A 60 -17.26 -7.76 1.34
C TYR A 60 -17.26 -6.48 2.15
N GLY A 61 -17.42 -6.60 3.49
CA GLY A 61 -17.19 -5.50 4.40
C GLY A 61 -15.70 -5.18 4.48
N TYR A 62 -15.35 -3.90 4.62
CA TYR A 62 -13.96 -3.48 4.68
C TYR A 62 -13.74 -2.32 5.65
N PHE A 63 -12.51 -2.26 6.18
CA PHE A 63 -11.97 -1.06 6.81
C PHE A 63 -11.15 -0.30 5.79
N ALA A 64 -11.30 1.02 5.77
CA ALA A 64 -10.50 1.90 4.91
C ALA A 64 -10.13 3.19 5.63
N ILE A 65 -9.05 3.82 5.19
CA ILE A 65 -8.52 5.06 5.78
C ILE A 65 -8.67 6.17 4.75
N SER A 66 -9.34 7.27 5.17
CA SER A 66 -9.39 8.52 4.41
C SER A 66 -8.43 9.54 4.99
N GLY A 67 -7.94 10.46 4.15
CA GLY A 67 -7.09 11.57 4.59
C GLY A 67 -7.86 12.73 5.24
N ASN A 68 -9.20 12.72 5.13
CA ASN A 68 -10.07 13.77 5.60
C ASN A 68 -11.39 13.17 6.12
N PRO A 69 -11.93 13.61 7.28
CA PRO A 69 -13.19 13.08 7.81
C PRO A 69 -14.43 13.43 6.97
N LYS A 70 -14.34 14.44 6.10
CA LYS A 70 -15.45 14.86 5.24
C LYS A 70 -15.51 14.09 3.93
N ASP A 71 -14.36 13.58 3.44
CA ASP A 71 -14.25 12.96 2.14
C ASP A 71 -13.99 11.46 2.31
N LYS A 72 -14.88 10.64 1.74
CA LYS A 72 -14.68 9.19 1.67
C LYS A 72 -13.76 8.80 0.50
N VAL A 73 -12.68 9.56 0.28
CA VAL A 73 -11.62 9.17 -0.63
C VAL A 73 -10.63 8.32 0.15
N PHE A 74 -10.66 7.03 -0.08
CA PHE A 74 -9.82 6.09 0.65
C PHE A 74 -8.49 5.89 -0.07
N ASN A 75 -7.43 5.87 0.71
CA ASN A 75 -6.07 5.66 0.20
C ASN A 75 -5.45 4.36 0.69
N GLU A 76 -6.13 3.65 1.62
CA GLU A 76 -5.65 2.42 2.24
C GLU A 76 -6.80 1.62 2.80
N GLY A 77 -6.66 0.29 2.88
CA GLY A 77 -7.62 -0.53 3.61
C GLY A 77 -7.44 -2.03 3.42
N MET A 78 -8.28 -2.78 4.13
CA MET A 78 -8.39 -4.24 4.00
C MET A 78 -9.84 -4.68 4.16
N ASN A 79 -10.24 -5.71 3.42
CA ASN A 79 -11.57 -6.31 3.55
C ASN A 79 -11.57 -7.56 4.45
N GLU A 80 -12.77 -8.00 4.83
CA GLU A 80 -12.98 -9.18 5.67
C GLU A 80 -12.49 -10.50 5.03
N GLY A 81 -12.30 -10.52 3.71
CA GLY A 81 -11.72 -11.63 2.97
C GLY A 81 -10.19 -11.68 3.06
N GLY A 82 -9.55 -10.62 3.56
CA GLY A 82 -8.11 -10.51 3.72
C GLY A 82 -7.39 -10.03 2.45
N LEU A 83 -8.06 -9.23 1.62
CA LEU A 83 -7.39 -8.47 0.56
C LEU A 83 -7.17 -7.05 1.06
N SER A 84 -5.94 -6.55 0.99
CA SER A 84 -5.60 -5.15 1.24
C SER A 84 -5.26 -4.42 -0.04
N ALA A 85 -5.52 -3.12 -0.07
CA ALA A 85 -5.22 -2.25 -1.20
C ALA A 85 -4.69 -0.91 -0.71
N SER A 86 -3.59 -0.48 -1.33
CA SER A 86 -2.87 0.76 -1.01
C SER A 86 -2.77 1.64 -2.23
N LEU A 87 -3.19 2.90 -2.14
CA LEU A 87 -3.06 3.91 -3.18
C LEU A 87 -1.89 4.84 -2.79
N LEU A 88 -0.84 4.88 -3.61
CA LEU A 88 0.36 5.66 -3.34
C LEU A 88 0.54 6.76 -4.40
N LEU A 89 1.15 7.87 -3.97
CA LEU A 89 1.54 8.92 -4.89
C LEU A 89 2.69 8.42 -5.79
N PHE A 90 2.48 8.58 -7.09
CA PHE A 90 3.45 8.33 -8.13
C PHE A 90 3.75 9.66 -8.82
N SER A 91 4.62 10.46 -8.24
CA SER A 91 4.96 11.77 -8.80
C SER A 91 5.76 11.59 -10.09
N ALA A 92 5.15 11.92 -11.18
CA ALA A 92 5.80 11.94 -12.48
C ALA A 92 6.68 13.18 -12.64
N SER A 93 7.84 13.17 -12.03
CA SER A 93 8.92 14.10 -12.43
C SER A 93 9.48 13.77 -13.82
N ASN A 94 9.10 12.63 -14.39
CA ASN A 94 9.43 12.22 -15.74
C ASN A 94 8.25 12.42 -16.68
N ALA A 95 8.48 13.09 -17.81
CA ALA A 95 7.53 13.29 -18.89
C ALA A 95 6.82 12.00 -19.39
N ALA A 96 7.39 10.82 -19.11
CA ALA A 96 6.86 9.52 -19.49
C ALA A 96 5.63 9.07 -18.68
N ALA A 97 5.39 9.62 -17.49
CA ALA A 97 4.22 9.26 -16.69
C ALA A 97 2.94 10.02 -17.10
N ARG A 98 2.97 10.77 -18.20
CA ARG A 98 2.05 11.85 -18.53
C ARG A 98 0.90 11.51 -19.43
N ALA A 99 0.47 10.34 -19.64
CA ALA A 99 -0.71 10.22 -20.50
C ALA A 99 -1.59 9.05 -20.11
N TRP A 100 -2.72 9.35 -19.51
CA TRP A 100 -3.89 8.49 -19.65
C TRP A 100 -4.26 8.36 -21.12
N PRO A 101 -4.70 7.18 -21.58
CA PRO A 101 -5.27 7.10 -22.90
C PRO A 101 -6.43 8.11 -22.91
N PRO A 102 -6.54 8.94 -23.95
CA PRO A 102 -7.76 9.69 -24.15
C PRO A 102 -8.90 8.67 -24.07
N PRO A 103 -10.01 9.00 -23.41
CA PRO A 103 -11.14 8.10 -23.38
C PRO A 103 -11.41 7.70 -24.84
N PRO A 104 -11.52 6.40 -25.13
CA PRO A 104 -11.72 5.93 -26.48
C PRO A 104 -12.87 6.72 -27.09
N SER A 105 -12.78 7.08 -28.38
CA SER A 105 -13.73 7.98 -29.04
C SER A 105 -15.17 7.65 -28.68
N LYS A 106 -16.01 8.64 -28.41
CA LYS A 106 -17.42 8.51 -27.96
C LYS A 106 -18.25 7.46 -28.71
N LYS A 107 -17.86 7.08 -29.94
CA LYS A 107 -18.48 6.02 -30.73
C LYS A 107 -18.21 4.59 -30.24
N LYS A 108 -17.09 4.37 -29.54
CA LYS A 108 -16.68 3.02 -29.06
C LYS A 108 -17.11 2.70 -27.63
N ILE A 109 -17.63 3.70 -26.84
CA ILE A 109 -17.75 3.58 -25.38
C ILE A 109 -19.22 3.72 -24.92
N LYS A 110 -20.19 3.47 -25.76
CA LYS A 110 -21.60 3.58 -25.29
C LYS A 110 -21.91 2.73 -24.05
N ASP A 111 -21.13 1.67 -23.80
CA ASP A 111 -21.37 0.69 -22.74
C ASP A 111 -20.20 0.50 -21.75
N GLU A 112 -19.09 1.22 -21.90
CA GLU A 112 -17.94 1.03 -21.01
C GLU A 112 -18.07 1.86 -19.73
N GLN A 113 -17.73 1.23 -18.61
CA GLN A 113 -17.79 1.82 -17.29
C GLN A 113 -16.44 2.43 -16.91
N PHE A 114 -16.49 3.62 -16.34
CA PHE A 114 -15.32 4.32 -15.81
C PHE A 114 -15.31 4.28 -14.29
N LEU A 115 -14.11 4.13 -13.73
CA LEU A 115 -13.84 4.22 -12.32
C LEU A 115 -12.96 5.45 -12.07
N ASP A 116 -13.44 6.40 -11.24
CA ASP A 116 -12.55 7.46 -10.74
C ASP A 116 -11.51 6.84 -9.80
N VAL A 117 -10.26 7.23 -9.97
CA VAL A 117 -9.16 6.74 -9.13
C VAL A 117 -9.41 7.02 -7.63
N ALA A 118 -10.18 8.06 -7.29
CA ALA A 118 -10.63 8.33 -5.93
C ALA A 118 -11.42 7.17 -5.30
N ASN A 119 -12.06 6.34 -6.11
CA ASN A 119 -12.89 5.22 -5.67
C ASN A 119 -12.23 3.85 -5.91
N ILE A 120 -10.96 3.82 -6.37
CA ILE A 120 -10.30 2.56 -6.71
C ILE A 120 -10.14 1.64 -5.51
N ILE A 121 -9.83 2.18 -4.34
CA ILE A 121 -9.68 1.40 -3.09
C ILE A 121 -11.02 0.76 -2.71
N GLU A 122 -12.12 1.52 -2.75
CA GLU A 122 -13.46 0.98 -2.49
C GLU A 122 -13.83 -0.15 -3.46
N TYR A 123 -13.56 0.07 -4.76
CA TYR A 123 -13.85 -0.90 -5.81
C TYR A 123 -13.08 -2.22 -5.57
N LEU A 124 -11.78 -2.12 -5.26
CA LEU A 124 -10.93 -3.28 -5.01
C LEU A 124 -11.36 -4.02 -3.74
N LEU A 125 -11.52 -3.31 -2.63
CA LEU A 125 -11.88 -3.92 -1.35
C LEU A 125 -13.30 -4.47 -1.34
N GLY A 126 -14.24 -3.79 -1.99
CA GLY A 126 -15.62 -4.24 -2.11
C GLY A 126 -15.80 -5.41 -3.08
N GLY A 127 -14.96 -5.54 -4.09
CA GLY A 127 -15.13 -6.48 -5.20
C GLY A 127 -14.35 -7.79 -5.10
N TYR A 128 -13.16 -7.78 -4.52
CA TYR A 128 -12.19 -8.88 -4.61
C TYR A 128 -11.70 -9.35 -3.25
N VAL A 129 -11.30 -10.63 -3.17
CA VAL A 129 -10.59 -11.24 -2.03
C VAL A 129 -9.27 -11.87 -2.44
N LEU A 130 -9.07 -12.11 -3.73
CA LEU A 130 -7.85 -12.69 -4.28
C LEU A 130 -7.32 -11.83 -5.43
N VAL A 131 -6.02 -11.63 -5.44
CA VAL A 131 -5.31 -10.95 -6.54
C VAL A 131 -5.53 -11.68 -7.86
N SER A 132 -5.53 -13.01 -7.87
CA SER A 132 -5.78 -13.80 -9.08
C SER A 132 -7.15 -13.53 -9.71
N CYS A 133 -8.19 -13.24 -8.92
CA CYS A 133 -9.51 -12.86 -9.43
C CYS A 133 -9.47 -11.46 -10.08
N LEU A 134 -8.78 -10.51 -9.46
CA LEU A 134 -8.55 -9.18 -10.03
C LEU A 134 -7.84 -9.27 -11.39
N ILE A 135 -6.73 -10.01 -11.45
CA ILE A 135 -5.97 -10.21 -12.70
C ILE A 135 -6.82 -10.87 -13.79
N LYS A 136 -7.65 -11.85 -13.41
CA LYS A 136 -8.59 -12.47 -14.35
C LYS A 136 -9.58 -11.47 -14.94
N ASP A 137 -10.16 -10.59 -14.12
CA ASP A 137 -11.12 -9.58 -14.57
C ASP A 137 -10.45 -8.51 -15.45
N ILE A 138 -9.22 -8.12 -15.12
CA ILE A 138 -8.42 -7.24 -15.97
C ILE A 138 -8.18 -7.89 -17.35
N ASN A 139 -7.74 -9.14 -17.38
CA ASN A 139 -7.45 -9.88 -18.61
C ASN A 139 -8.70 -10.05 -19.49
N ASN A 140 -9.85 -10.26 -18.86
CA ASN A 140 -11.12 -10.45 -19.55
C ASN A 140 -11.83 -9.12 -19.96
N GLY A 141 -11.28 -7.96 -19.54
CA GLY A 141 -11.88 -6.65 -19.80
C GLY A 141 -13.09 -6.32 -18.92
N VAL A 142 -13.31 -7.05 -17.84
CA VAL A 142 -14.35 -6.81 -16.85
C VAL A 142 -13.99 -5.66 -15.92
N PHE A 143 -12.69 -5.52 -15.61
CA PHE A 143 -12.19 -4.40 -14.81
C PHE A 143 -12.47 -3.08 -15.54
N PRO A 144 -13.04 -2.03 -14.87
CA PRO A 144 -13.38 -0.78 -15.52
C PRO A 144 -12.13 0.00 -15.98
N PHE A 145 -12.33 0.92 -16.90
CA PHE A 145 -11.29 1.92 -17.16
C PHE A 145 -11.16 2.83 -15.96
N VAL A 146 -9.96 2.99 -15.47
CA VAL A 146 -9.67 3.91 -14.36
C VAL A 146 -9.27 5.26 -14.95
N SER A 147 -9.82 6.34 -14.42
CA SER A 147 -9.49 7.70 -14.80
C SER A 147 -9.43 8.60 -13.56
N ILE A 148 -9.00 9.83 -13.74
CA ILE A 148 -8.98 10.82 -12.67
C ILE A 148 -9.86 12.00 -13.04
N SER A 149 -10.83 12.35 -12.18
CA SER A 149 -11.65 13.55 -12.40
C SER A 149 -10.84 14.81 -12.05
N HIS A 150 -11.22 15.92 -12.66
CA HIS A 150 -10.62 17.23 -12.34
C HIS A 150 -10.77 17.56 -10.84
N ALA A 151 -11.91 17.21 -10.23
CA ALA A 151 -12.12 17.40 -8.79
C ALA A 151 -11.13 16.57 -7.95
N THR A 152 -10.88 15.32 -8.34
CA THR A 152 -9.89 14.45 -7.69
C THR A 152 -8.48 14.97 -7.90
N LEU A 153 -8.12 15.40 -9.11
CA LEU A 153 -6.81 16.01 -9.38
C LEU A 153 -6.60 17.27 -8.55
N LYS A 154 -7.58 18.16 -8.50
CA LYS A 154 -7.53 19.37 -7.69
C LYS A 154 -7.33 19.07 -6.20
N SER A 155 -7.91 18.00 -5.71
CA SER A 155 -7.71 17.55 -4.32
C SER A 155 -6.31 17.01 -4.05
N ILE A 156 -5.72 16.29 -5.03
CA ILE A 156 -4.42 15.61 -4.86
C ILE A 156 -3.25 16.54 -5.24
N ARG A 157 -3.40 17.30 -6.34
CA ARG A 157 -2.37 18.20 -6.87
C ARG A 157 -3.01 19.46 -7.45
N PRO A 158 -3.32 20.46 -6.60
CA PRO A 158 -3.97 21.71 -7.01
C PRO A 158 -3.25 22.42 -8.16
N SER A 159 -1.91 22.47 -8.13
CA SER A 159 -1.10 23.14 -9.16
C SER A 159 -1.30 22.54 -10.56
N LEU A 160 -1.35 21.22 -10.68
CA LEU A 160 -1.62 20.57 -11.97
C LEU A 160 -3.03 20.84 -12.48
N ALA A 161 -4.02 20.90 -11.57
CA ALA A 161 -5.39 21.20 -11.93
C ALA A 161 -5.55 22.65 -12.45
N GLU A 162 -4.77 23.60 -11.91
CA GLU A 162 -4.75 24.99 -12.37
C GLU A 162 -4.09 25.11 -13.75
N GLU A 163 -3.01 24.36 -14.03
CA GLU A 163 -2.32 24.35 -15.32
C GLU A 163 -3.17 23.74 -16.43
N GLU A 164 -3.95 22.70 -16.13
CA GLU A 164 -4.77 22.00 -17.12
C GLU A 164 -6.09 22.73 -17.45
N GLY A 165 -6.60 23.59 -16.56
CA GLY A 165 -7.86 24.31 -16.71
C GLY A 165 -9.10 23.40 -16.70
N GLU A 166 -10.28 23.98 -16.49
CA GLU A 166 -11.54 23.20 -16.34
C GLU A 166 -12.00 22.46 -17.60
N LYS A 167 -11.45 22.77 -18.77
CA LYS A 167 -11.89 22.26 -20.07
C LYS A 167 -10.99 21.18 -20.66
N GLN A 168 -9.86 20.90 -20.06
CA GLN A 168 -8.92 19.89 -20.57
C GLN A 168 -9.21 18.52 -19.96
N GLU A 169 -9.10 17.49 -20.79
CA GLU A 169 -9.09 16.10 -20.35
C GLU A 169 -7.87 15.89 -19.44
N VAL A 170 -8.11 15.50 -18.20
CA VAL A 170 -7.03 15.18 -17.26
C VAL A 170 -6.27 13.99 -17.80
N ARG A 171 -5.00 14.19 -18.11
CA ARG A 171 -4.14 13.17 -18.73
C ARG A 171 -3.14 12.54 -17.76
N GLU A 172 -3.09 13.01 -16.52
CA GLU A 172 -2.12 12.52 -15.54
C GLU A 172 -2.81 11.85 -14.36
N CYS A 173 -2.43 10.60 -14.09
CA CYS A 173 -2.75 9.96 -12.82
C CYS A 173 -1.46 9.77 -12.01
N PRO A 174 -1.14 10.68 -11.09
CA PRO A 174 0.08 10.59 -10.29
C PRO A 174 -0.06 9.55 -9.16
N LEU A 175 -0.68 8.43 -9.44
CA LEU A 175 -1.01 7.41 -8.45
C LEU A 175 -0.73 6.01 -9.00
N HIS A 176 -0.33 5.11 -8.12
CA HIS A 176 -0.26 3.69 -8.38
C HIS A 176 -0.84 2.89 -7.21
N VAL A 177 -1.17 1.64 -7.45
CA VAL A 177 -1.88 0.79 -6.52
C VAL A 177 -1.10 -0.47 -6.24
N CYS A 178 -1.01 -0.86 -4.98
CA CYS A 178 -0.55 -2.18 -4.56
C CYS A 178 -1.70 -2.94 -3.91
N VAL A 179 -1.82 -4.22 -4.24
CA VAL A 179 -2.84 -5.12 -3.68
C VAL A 179 -2.15 -6.37 -3.16
N PHE A 180 -2.46 -6.77 -1.93
CA PHE A 180 -2.02 -8.03 -1.34
C PHE A 180 -3.22 -8.86 -0.93
N ASP A 181 -3.12 -10.18 -1.02
CA ASP A 181 -4.18 -11.08 -0.57
C ASP A 181 -3.74 -12.04 0.53
N CYS A 182 -4.72 -12.77 1.10
CA CYS A 182 -4.47 -13.73 2.18
C CYS A 182 -3.68 -14.97 1.76
N LYS A 183 -3.37 -15.15 0.47
CA LYS A 183 -2.50 -16.22 -0.03
C LYS A 183 -1.05 -15.76 -0.22
N GLY A 184 -0.77 -14.48 0.04
CA GLY A 184 0.54 -13.87 -0.17
C GLY A 184 0.80 -13.47 -1.62
N ASP A 185 -0.24 -13.42 -2.45
CA ASP A 185 -0.12 -12.91 -3.81
C ASP A 185 -0.17 -11.39 -3.82
N VAL A 186 0.45 -10.77 -4.81
CA VAL A 186 0.60 -9.32 -4.95
C VAL A 186 0.34 -8.87 -6.38
N ALA A 187 -0.32 -7.72 -6.53
CA ALA A 187 -0.38 -6.99 -7.80
C ALA A 187 -0.01 -5.52 -7.59
N VAL A 188 0.76 -4.98 -8.53
CA VAL A 188 1.03 -3.55 -8.65
C VAL A 188 0.43 -3.07 -9.96
N LEU A 189 -0.36 -2.01 -9.90
CA LEU A 189 -1.01 -1.37 -11.04
C LEU A 189 -0.46 0.05 -11.16
N GLU A 190 0.17 0.36 -12.29
CA GLU A 190 0.68 1.68 -12.64
C GLU A 190 0.10 2.14 -13.97
N TRP A 191 -0.10 3.44 -14.11
CA TRP A 191 -0.53 4.05 -15.36
C TRP A 191 0.59 4.91 -15.90
N ILE A 192 1.17 4.47 -17.02
CA ILE A 192 2.31 5.12 -17.68
C ILE A 192 1.98 5.27 -19.16
N GLU A 193 2.12 6.48 -19.69
CA GLU A 193 1.84 6.79 -21.10
C GLU A 193 0.45 6.32 -21.55
N GLY A 194 -0.50 6.39 -20.64
CA GLY A 194 -1.88 6.02 -20.93
C GLY A 194 -2.16 4.52 -20.90
N GLU A 195 -1.17 3.69 -20.62
CA GLU A 195 -1.34 2.24 -20.49
C GLU A 195 -1.32 1.82 -19.02
N MET A 196 -2.24 0.95 -18.63
CA MET A 196 -2.17 0.29 -17.33
C MET A 196 -1.13 -0.84 -17.39
N ARG A 197 -0.02 -0.65 -16.67
CA ARG A 197 1.04 -1.65 -16.47
C ARG A 197 0.75 -2.45 -15.21
N ILE A 198 0.82 -3.77 -15.34
CA ILE A 198 0.45 -4.73 -14.30
C ILE A 198 1.66 -5.59 -13.97
N TYR A 199 2.03 -5.63 -12.69
CA TYR A 199 3.02 -6.57 -12.17
C TYR A 199 2.32 -7.49 -11.21
N HIS A 200 2.51 -8.83 -11.38
CA HIS A 200 1.75 -9.84 -10.63
C HIS A 200 2.70 -10.86 -10.00
N GLY A 201 2.61 -11.09 -8.68
CA GLY A 201 3.53 -11.95 -7.92
C GLY A 201 3.63 -13.37 -8.45
N ASN A 202 2.50 -13.96 -8.82
CA ASN A 202 2.41 -15.32 -9.34
C ASN A 202 2.51 -15.41 -10.88
N HIS A 203 2.92 -14.35 -11.56
CA HIS A 203 3.14 -14.42 -13.01
C HIS A 203 4.27 -15.39 -13.34
N LYS A 204 4.00 -16.34 -14.26
CA LYS A 204 4.94 -17.44 -14.56
C LYS A 204 6.09 -17.02 -15.48
N HIS A 205 5.90 -15.98 -16.27
CA HIS A 205 6.85 -15.52 -17.28
C HIS A 205 7.37 -14.14 -16.93
N ASN A 206 8.62 -13.86 -17.31
CA ASN A 206 9.18 -12.51 -17.18
C ASN A 206 8.87 -11.63 -18.40
N ASP A 207 8.20 -12.20 -19.42
CA ASP A 207 7.87 -11.49 -20.65
C ASP A 207 6.51 -10.79 -20.51
N ALA A 208 6.44 -9.59 -21.06
CA ALA A 208 5.22 -8.82 -21.06
C ALA A 208 4.14 -9.47 -21.93
N THR A 209 2.94 -9.62 -21.40
CA THR A 209 1.77 -10.16 -22.11
C THR A 209 0.64 -9.15 -22.15
N GLY A 210 -0.03 -9.06 -23.31
CA GLY A 210 -1.20 -8.19 -23.45
C GLY A 210 -2.40 -8.71 -22.64
N SER A 211 -3.20 -7.76 -22.13
CA SER A 211 -4.50 -8.03 -21.57
C SER A 211 -5.54 -7.07 -22.20
N LYS A 212 -6.85 -7.30 -21.99
CA LYS A 212 -7.87 -6.40 -22.54
C LYS A 212 -7.88 -4.99 -21.91
N ARG A 213 -7.33 -4.84 -20.70
CA ARG A 213 -7.32 -3.56 -19.96
C ARG A 213 -5.93 -2.99 -19.70
N GLY A 214 -4.87 -3.65 -20.15
CA GLY A 214 -3.52 -3.19 -19.94
C GLY A 214 -2.48 -4.21 -20.37
N ARG A 215 -1.29 -4.13 -19.81
CA ARG A 215 -0.17 -4.99 -20.14
C ARG A 215 0.44 -5.59 -18.88
N ILE A 216 0.54 -6.90 -18.81
CA ILE A 216 1.27 -7.57 -17.74
C ILE A 216 2.75 -7.46 -18.07
N MET A 217 3.50 -6.77 -17.22
CA MET A 217 4.92 -6.45 -17.42
C MET A 217 5.86 -7.50 -16.86
N GLY A 218 5.38 -8.33 -15.92
CA GLY A 218 6.19 -9.35 -15.29
C GLY A 218 5.82 -9.60 -13.83
N ARG A 219 6.76 -10.13 -13.06
CA ARG A 219 6.55 -10.46 -11.65
C ARG A 219 6.63 -9.23 -10.76
N ALA A 220 5.72 -9.15 -9.79
CA ALA A 220 5.82 -8.22 -8.69
C ALA A 220 6.64 -8.82 -7.54
N CYS A 221 7.41 -7.98 -6.83
CA CYS A 221 7.85 -8.27 -5.47
C CYS A 221 6.86 -7.70 -4.46
N ASN A 222 7.05 -8.03 -3.20
CA ASN A 222 6.16 -7.69 -2.09
C ASN A 222 6.34 -6.25 -1.55
N VAL A 223 6.85 -5.33 -2.35
CA VAL A 223 7.12 -3.93 -1.95
C VAL A 223 6.65 -2.97 -3.03
N LEU A 224 6.06 -1.85 -2.63
CA LEU A 224 5.84 -0.68 -3.48
C LEU A 224 6.23 0.59 -2.71
N SER A 225 7.00 1.46 -3.36
CA SER A 225 7.32 2.80 -2.87
C SER A 225 6.67 3.84 -3.79
N ASN A 226 7.15 5.07 -3.78
CA ASN A 226 6.70 6.14 -4.68
C ASN A 226 7.50 6.09 -6.00
N SER A 227 7.73 7.27 -6.62
CA SER A 227 8.57 7.38 -7.84
C SER A 227 10.01 6.89 -7.61
N PRO A 228 10.71 6.37 -8.66
CA PRO A 228 10.27 6.23 -10.06
C PRO A 228 9.28 5.08 -10.30
N SER A 229 9.14 4.66 -11.57
CA SER A 229 8.26 3.56 -11.96
C SER A 229 8.69 2.22 -11.33
N TYR A 230 7.76 1.29 -11.24
CA TYR A 230 7.99 0.02 -10.56
C TYR A 230 9.06 -0.85 -11.25
N ASP A 231 9.11 -0.85 -12.58
CA ASP A 231 10.17 -1.51 -13.36
C ASP A 231 11.55 -0.96 -13.02
N TRP A 232 11.67 0.36 -12.85
CA TRP A 232 12.92 0.98 -12.42
C TRP A 232 13.31 0.52 -11.01
N HIS A 233 12.36 0.44 -10.07
CA HIS A 233 12.64 -0.08 -8.73
C HIS A 233 13.10 -1.54 -8.75
N LEU A 234 12.48 -2.37 -9.59
CA LEU A 234 12.91 -3.76 -9.75
C LEU A 234 14.30 -3.88 -10.35
N GLU A 235 14.62 -3.04 -11.33
CA GLU A 235 15.96 -3.00 -11.91
C GLU A 235 17.00 -2.51 -10.88
N ASN A 236 16.70 -1.44 -10.16
CA ASN A 236 17.56 -0.96 -9.07
C ASN A 236 17.79 -2.05 -8.00
N LEU A 237 16.77 -2.84 -7.66
CA LEU A 237 16.93 -3.96 -6.73
C LEU A 237 17.91 -5.01 -7.26
N ARG A 238 17.92 -5.29 -8.57
CA ARG A 238 18.88 -6.22 -9.20
C ARG A 238 20.33 -5.75 -9.05
N TRP A 239 20.58 -4.45 -9.13
CA TRP A 239 21.92 -3.87 -8.92
C TRP A 239 22.40 -3.99 -7.48
N HIS A 240 21.49 -4.26 -6.51
CA HIS A 240 21.81 -4.43 -5.09
C HIS A 240 21.80 -5.89 -4.62
N THR A 241 21.85 -6.87 -5.53
CA THR A 241 21.92 -8.30 -5.20
C THR A 241 23.17 -8.69 -4.42
N TRP A 242 24.22 -7.85 -4.41
CA TRP A 242 25.42 -7.99 -3.61
C TRP A 242 25.19 -7.72 -2.13
N LEU A 243 24.06 -7.11 -1.75
CA LEU A 243 23.67 -6.94 -0.35
C LEU A 243 23.43 -8.32 0.28
N LYS A 244 24.43 -8.82 0.96
CA LYS A 244 24.35 -10.13 1.61
C LYS A 244 23.63 -10.00 2.94
N MET A 245 22.67 -10.89 3.17
CA MET A 245 21.88 -10.92 4.40
C MET A 245 22.48 -11.77 5.50
N THR A 246 23.66 -12.38 5.29
CA THR A 246 24.30 -13.30 6.23
C THR A 246 25.70 -12.87 6.61
N ASP A 247 26.08 -13.27 7.80
CA ASP A 247 27.31 -12.89 8.51
C ASP A 247 28.61 -13.43 7.86
N ASP A 248 28.52 -14.50 7.04
CA ASP A 248 29.67 -15.25 6.54
C ASP A 248 30.41 -14.59 5.36
N SER A 249 30.01 -13.36 5.00
CA SER A 249 30.39 -12.75 3.73
C SER A 249 31.32 -11.56 3.85
N TYR A 250 31.65 -11.12 5.05
CA TYR A 250 32.56 -9.99 5.24
C TYR A 250 33.96 -10.47 5.57
N PRO A 251 35.01 -9.84 5.01
CA PRO A 251 36.39 -10.12 5.42
C PRO A 251 36.54 -9.79 6.91
N LYS A 252 37.19 -10.67 7.62
CA LYS A 252 37.49 -10.46 9.06
C LYS A 252 38.39 -9.25 9.28
N SER A 253 39.14 -8.85 8.28
CA SER A 253 39.95 -7.64 8.26
C SER A 253 40.09 -7.08 6.84
N VAL A 254 40.33 -5.78 6.74
CA VAL A 254 40.63 -5.07 5.47
C VAL A 254 41.97 -4.32 5.70
N ILE A 255 42.91 -4.50 4.79
CA ILE A 255 44.17 -3.73 4.80
C ILE A 255 43.98 -2.52 3.88
N LEU A 256 44.08 -1.32 4.42
CA LEU A 256 44.02 -0.08 3.67
C LEU A 256 45.34 0.16 2.89
N ALA A 257 45.28 1.04 1.90
CA ALA A 257 46.43 1.32 1.02
C ALA A 257 47.70 1.79 1.73
N ASN A 258 47.58 2.30 2.96
CA ASN A 258 48.70 2.71 3.83
C ASN A 258 49.21 1.56 4.73
N GLY A 259 48.76 0.32 4.51
CA GLY A 259 49.14 -0.84 5.31
C GLY A 259 48.39 -0.99 6.63
N TYR A 260 47.49 -0.08 6.98
CA TYR A 260 46.70 -0.17 8.20
C TYR A 260 45.65 -1.27 8.09
N GLU A 261 45.72 -2.24 9.01
CA GLU A 261 44.72 -3.30 9.07
C GLU A 261 43.55 -2.89 9.97
N VAL A 262 42.36 -2.84 9.39
CA VAL A 262 41.10 -2.67 10.09
C VAL A 262 40.51 -4.04 10.35
N THR A 263 40.58 -4.50 11.60
CA THR A 263 39.97 -5.75 12.01
C THR A 263 38.53 -5.50 12.42
N SER A 264 37.60 -6.31 11.91
CA SER A 264 36.21 -6.24 12.34
C SER A 264 36.08 -6.62 13.83
N GLY A 265 35.75 -5.65 14.66
CA GLY A 265 35.55 -5.84 16.10
C GLY A 265 34.19 -6.41 16.49
N ALA A 266 33.28 -6.62 15.55
CA ALA A 266 31.93 -7.10 15.82
C ALA A 266 31.46 -8.06 14.74
N ARG A 267 30.61 -9.01 15.12
CA ARG A 267 29.80 -9.77 14.14
C ARG A 267 28.78 -8.84 13.53
N TYR A 268 28.89 -8.58 12.24
CA TYR A 268 27.93 -7.75 11.54
C TYR A 268 26.59 -8.49 11.43
N MET A 269 25.52 -7.80 11.74
CA MET A 269 24.14 -8.33 11.69
C MET A 269 23.56 -8.36 10.27
N GLY A 270 24.37 -8.34 9.21
CA GLY A 270 23.94 -8.26 7.83
C GLY A 270 23.53 -6.85 7.40
N LEU A 271 23.15 -6.70 6.13
CA LEU A 271 22.69 -5.43 5.52
C LEU A 271 23.74 -4.29 5.48
N ALA A 272 25.03 -4.59 5.65
CA ALA A 272 26.07 -3.59 5.46
C ALA A 272 26.01 -3.05 4.02
N GLY A 273 26.11 -1.71 3.88
CA GLY A 273 25.98 -1.04 2.60
C GLY A 273 24.53 -0.80 2.14
N LEU A 274 23.52 -1.16 2.94
CA LEU A 274 22.15 -0.79 2.64
C LEU A 274 22.02 0.75 2.72
N PRO A 275 21.54 1.41 1.65
CA PRO A 275 21.39 2.86 1.65
C PRO A 275 20.48 3.33 2.79
N ALA A 276 20.83 4.45 3.44
CA ALA A 276 20.16 4.92 4.65
C ALA A 276 19.31 6.18 4.46
N ASP A 277 19.39 6.84 3.30
CA ASP A 277 18.55 8.01 3.02
C ASP A 277 17.06 7.63 2.94
N LEU A 278 16.19 8.63 2.94
CA LEU A 278 14.74 8.45 2.96
C LEU A 278 14.07 8.62 1.59
N SER A 279 14.85 8.64 0.52
CA SER A 279 14.30 8.68 -0.84
C SER A 279 13.45 7.45 -1.14
N SER A 280 12.54 7.58 -2.08
CA SER A 280 11.67 6.47 -2.51
C SER A 280 12.46 5.25 -2.98
N PRO A 281 13.53 5.38 -3.81
CA PRO A 281 14.38 4.26 -4.21
C PRO A 281 15.02 3.53 -3.03
N THR A 282 15.56 4.28 -2.09
CA THR A 282 16.21 3.71 -0.90
C THR A 282 15.23 3.04 0.04
N ARG A 283 14.06 3.65 0.28
CA ARG A 283 13.01 3.02 1.06
C ARG A 283 12.52 1.72 0.43
N PHE A 284 12.44 1.65 -0.91
CA PHE A 284 12.11 0.41 -1.61
C PHE A 284 13.13 -0.70 -1.32
N LEU A 285 14.43 -0.44 -1.49
CA LEU A 285 15.50 -1.38 -1.22
C LEU A 285 15.51 -1.86 0.25
N ARG A 286 15.39 -0.92 1.18
CA ARG A 286 15.33 -1.21 2.61
C ARG A 286 14.12 -2.07 2.97
N ALA A 287 12.94 -1.74 2.44
CA ALA A 287 11.74 -2.52 2.66
C ALA A 287 11.84 -3.93 2.08
N ALA A 288 12.42 -4.10 0.88
CA ALA A 288 12.65 -5.40 0.28
C ALA A 288 13.59 -6.27 1.14
N ALA A 289 14.71 -5.70 1.57
CA ALA A 289 15.67 -6.42 2.41
C ALA A 289 15.09 -6.79 3.79
N LEU A 290 14.48 -5.81 4.47
CA LEU A 290 13.93 -6.00 5.81
C LEU A 290 12.71 -6.93 5.81
N SER A 291 11.83 -6.86 4.82
CA SER A 291 10.69 -7.77 4.71
C SER A 291 11.15 -9.21 4.48
N ALA A 292 12.20 -9.43 3.68
CA ALA A 292 12.77 -10.76 3.45
C ALA A 292 13.38 -11.36 4.73
N LEU A 293 14.09 -10.55 5.54
CA LEU A 293 14.59 -10.99 6.84
C LEU A 293 13.46 -11.32 7.81
N THR A 294 12.46 -10.45 7.90
CA THR A 294 11.29 -10.67 8.77
C THR A 294 10.51 -11.91 8.34
N GLN A 295 10.34 -12.13 7.04
CA GLN A 295 9.71 -13.34 6.53
C GLN A 295 10.44 -14.60 6.99
N ARG A 296 11.78 -14.62 6.94
CA ARG A 296 12.59 -15.72 7.45
C ARG A 296 12.37 -15.91 8.96
N ASP A 297 12.33 -14.83 9.71
CA ASP A 297 12.18 -14.90 11.17
C ASP A 297 10.76 -15.34 11.58
N PHE A 298 9.74 -15.00 10.81
CA PHE A 298 8.36 -15.44 11.05
C PHE A 298 8.12 -16.93 10.76
N HIS A 299 9.06 -17.63 10.10
CA HIS A 299 9.05 -19.09 10.01
C HIS A 299 9.44 -19.78 11.33
N ASP A 300 10.10 -19.07 12.24
CA ASP A 300 10.52 -19.63 13.54
C ASP A 300 9.61 -19.07 14.65
N ASP A 301 8.59 -19.86 15.01
CA ASP A 301 7.62 -19.49 16.06
C ASP A 301 8.27 -19.23 17.44
N ARG A 302 9.50 -19.73 17.67
CA ARG A 302 10.25 -19.48 18.91
C ARG A 302 10.73 -18.04 19.03
N LYS A 303 10.87 -17.32 17.91
CA LYS A 303 11.32 -15.92 17.89
C LYS A 303 10.24 -14.92 18.30
N PHE A 304 8.97 -15.32 18.21
CA PHE A 304 7.85 -14.46 18.53
C PHE A 304 6.89 -15.17 19.49
N ALA A 305 6.84 -14.69 20.73
CA ALA A 305 6.04 -15.31 21.78
C ALA A 305 4.53 -15.21 21.56
N SER A 306 4.05 -14.23 20.77
CA SER A 306 2.63 -14.00 20.53
C SER A 306 2.36 -13.34 19.18
N HIS A 307 1.07 -13.32 18.81
CA HIS A 307 0.59 -12.55 17.66
C HIS A 307 0.90 -11.05 17.81
N GLU A 308 0.67 -10.51 19.00
CA GLU A 308 0.95 -9.11 19.34
C GLU A 308 2.43 -8.77 19.20
N SER A 309 3.34 -9.69 19.54
CA SER A 309 4.78 -9.47 19.36
C SER A 309 5.16 -9.35 17.87
N ARG A 310 4.51 -10.11 16.98
CA ARG A 310 4.69 -9.97 15.53
C ARG A 310 4.19 -8.61 15.03
N ILE A 311 3.02 -8.18 15.49
CA ILE A 311 2.47 -6.86 15.12
C ILE A 311 3.41 -5.74 15.61
N SER A 312 3.89 -5.80 16.85
CA SER A 312 4.85 -4.82 17.40
C SER A 312 6.15 -4.79 16.60
N HIS A 313 6.68 -5.95 16.19
CA HIS A 313 7.85 -6.03 15.33
C HIS A 313 7.61 -5.35 13.97
N LEU A 314 6.45 -5.53 13.35
CA LEU A 314 6.10 -4.89 12.09
C LEU A 314 6.00 -3.36 12.22
N PHE A 315 5.49 -2.84 13.33
CA PHE A 315 5.52 -1.40 13.60
C PHE A 315 6.94 -0.88 13.82
N SER A 316 7.81 -1.64 14.49
CA SER A 316 9.23 -1.30 14.65
C SER A 316 9.92 -1.26 13.29
N LEU A 317 9.66 -2.24 12.43
CA LEU A 317 10.18 -2.29 11.07
C LEU A 317 9.71 -1.10 10.23
N ALA A 318 8.43 -0.77 10.29
CA ALA A 318 7.87 0.41 9.64
C ALA A 318 8.51 1.70 10.15
N GLY A 319 8.82 1.76 11.45
CA GLY A 319 9.52 2.89 12.08
C GLY A 319 10.92 3.15 11.50
N VAL A 320 11.65 2.10 11.12
CA VAL A 320 12.96 2.23 10.44
C VAL A 320 12.82 2.85 9.05
N LEU A 321 11.65 2.71 8.42
CA LEU A 321 11.34 3.20 7.09
C LEU A 321 10.55 4.53 7.11
N ALA A 322 10.21 5.02 8.30
CA ALA A 322 9.41 6.22 8.50
C ALA A 322 10.22 7.49 8.23
N GLU A 323 9.56 8.49 7.67
CA GLU A 323 10.11 9.83 7.52
C GLU A 323 9.88 10.64 8.82
N PRO A 324 10.93 11.15 9.48
CA PRO A 324 10.78 11.94 10.67
C PRO A 324 10.21 13.34 10.37
N LYS A 325 9.53 13.94 11.34
CA LYS A 325 8.87 15.25 11.21
C LYS A 325 9.82 16.39 10.78
N SER A 326 11.11 16.27 11.08
CA SER A 326 12.12 17.27 10.72
C SER A 326 12.72 17.10 9.33
N TYR A 327 12.34 16.04 8.60
CA TYR A 327 12.84 15.79 7.27
C TYR A 327 12.20 16.78 6.29
N ARG A 328 13.01 17.68 5.77
CA ARG A 328 12.56 18.68 4.77
C ARG A 328 12.68 18.05 3.39
N HIS A 329 11.56 17.86 2.73
CA HIS A 329 11.54 17.81 1.28
C HIS A 329 11.51 19.27 0.78
N ASP A 330 12.29 19.56 -0.27
CA ASP A 330 12.19 20.84 -0.99
C ASP A 330 10.89 20.83 -1.84
N TYR A 331 9.75 20.74 -1.16
CA TYR A 331 8.48 21.01 -1.83
C TYR A 331 8.34 22.52 -2.04
N PRO A 332 7.86 22.97 -3.20
CA PRO A 332 7.50 24.36 -3.40
C PRO A 332 6.60 24.81 -2.26
N LYS A 333 6.85 26.01 -1.72
CA LYS A 333 6.02 26.61 -0.68
C LYS A 333 4.57 26.57 -1.16
N GLU A 334 3.72 25.78 -0.51
CA GLU A 334 2.28 25.89 -0.71
C GLU A 334 1.82 27.29 -0.26
N ARG A 335 0.75 27.80 -0.89
CA ARG A 335 0.27 29.19 -0.77
C ARG A 335 -0.01 29.68 0.65
N ASP A 336 -0.07 28.80 1.65
CA ASP A 336 -0.45 29.15 3.03
C ASP A 336 0.72 29.30 4.01
N GLY A 337 1.97 29.35 3.52
CA GLY A 337 3.14 29.67 4.36
C GLY A 337 3.60 28.56 5.31
N GLU A 338 2.90 27.45 5.43
CA GLU A 338 3.39 26.29 6.14
C GLU A 338 4.48 25.59 5.31
N LEU A 339 5.66 25.43 5.90
CA LEU A 339 6.74 24.65 5.31
C LEU A 339 6.25 23.21 5.17
N ALA A 340 6.12 22.73 3.93
CA ALA A 340 5.80 21.35 3.62
C ALA A 340 6.94 20.45 4.14
N ASN A 341 6.77 19.92 5.34
CA ASN A 341 7.68 18.94 5.92
C ASN A 341 7.09 17.55 5.65
N GLY A 342 7.64 16.83 4.69
CA GLY A 342 7.32 15.40 4.53
C GLY A 342 7.51 14.67 5.85
N ARG A 343 6.53 13.86 6.25
CA ARG A 343 6.62 13.03 7.44
C ARG A 343 5.71 11.83 7.32
N THR A 344 6.05 10.78 8.02
CA THR A 344 5.09 9.70 8.23
C THR A 344 3.96 10.20 9.14
N VAL A 345 2.73 10.17 8.66
CA VAL A 345 1.54 10.60 9.40
C VAL A 345 1.03 9.46 10.26
N TRP A 346 0.90 8.29 9.65
CA TRP A 346 0.49 7.06 10.34
C TRP A 346 1.09 5.82 9.66
N THR A 347 1.07 4.71 10.40
CA THR A 347 1.40 3.37 9.93
C THR A 347 0.20 2.46 10.13
N VAL A 348 -0.08 1.61 9.16
CA VAL A 348 -1.08 0.55 9.27
C VAL A 348 -0.43 -0.82 9.06
N VAL A 349 -0.87 -1.79 9.86
CA VAL A 349 -0.56 -3.22 9.69
C VAL A 349 -1.88 -3.95 9.46
N HIS A 350 -1.96 -4.69 8.37
CA HIS A 350 -3.09 -5.56 8.07
C HIS A 350 -2.74 -7.00 8.41
N ASP A 351 -3.62 -7.66 9.16
CA ASP A 351 -3.52 -9.09 9.43
C ASP A 351 -4.44 -9.85 8.47
N HIS A 352 -3.86 -10.39 7.40
CA HIS A 352 -4.57 -11.05 6.31
C HIS A 352 -5.18 -12.40 6.69
N LEU A 353 -4.65 -13.05 7.73
CA LEU A 353 -5.06 -14.40 8.10
C LEU A 353 -5.90 -14.44 9.39
N GLY A 354 -5.69 -13.46 10.26
CA GLY A 354 -6.25 -13.46 11.60
C GLY A 354 -5.39 -14.24 12.61
N SER A 355 -5.52 -13.89 13.89
CA SER A 355 -4.84 -14.62 14.97
C SER A 355 -5.36 -16.06 15.02
N SER A 356 -4.44 -17.02 15.15
CA SER A 356 -4.78 -18.42 15.43
C SER A 356 -5.52 -18.50 16.77
N GLY A 357 -6.61 -19.26 16.84
CA GLY A 357 -7.22 -19.63 18.10
C GLY A 357 -6.28 -20.55 18.93
N SER A 358 -6.61 -20.79 20.17
CA SER A 358 -5.88 -21.73 21.04
C SER A 358 -5.76 -23.16 20.45
N ASP A 359 -6.55 -23.47 19.45
CA ASP A 359 -6.56 -24.74 18.69
C ASP A 359 -5.60 -24.76 17.47
N GLY A 360 -4.81 -23.70 17.28
CA GLY A 360 -3.85 -23.58 16.16
C GLY A 360 -4.50 -23.34 14.79
N LYS A 361 -5.83 -23.26 14.71
CA LYS A 361 -6.53 -23.00 13.44
C LYS A 361 -6.68 -21.52 13.19
N ASN A 362 -6.25 -21.07 12.02
CA ASN A 362 -6.48 -19.71 11.55
C ASN A 362 -7.99 -19.40 11.50
N GLN A 363 -8.46 -18.54 12.39
CA GLN A 363 -9.85 -18.14 12.42
C GLN A 363 -10.04 -16.94 11.48
N LYS A 364 -10.57 -17.19 10.29
CA LYS A 364 -10.90 -16.14 9.28
C LYS A 364 -11.70 -14.96 9.88
N GLY A 365 -12.40 -15.18 11.00
CA GLY A 365 -13.17 -14.16 11.70
C GLY A 365 -12.35 -13.23 12.60
N ASN A 366 -11.08 -13.51 12.84
CA ASN A 366 -10.20 -12.72 13.71
C ASN A 366 -9.30 -11.74 12.96
N ARG A 367 -9.48 -11.59 11.66
CA ARG A 367 -8.75 -10.57 10.88
C ARG A 367 -8.95 -9.19 11.46
N ALA A 368 -7.89 -8.38 11.42
CA ALA A 368 -7.89 -7.05 11.97
C ALA A 368 -6.98 -6.11 11.18
N ILE A 369 -7.23 -4.83 11.30
CA ILE A 369 -6.27 -3.80 10.97
C ILE A 369 -5.77 -3.13 12.24
N TYR A 370 -4.51 -2.74 12.24
CA TYR A 370 -3.85 -2.06 13.34
C TYR A 370 -3.29 -0.75 12.82
N VAL A 371 -3.68 0.37 13.41
CA VAL A 371 -3.28 1.70 12.95
C VAL A 371 -2.57 2.43 14.06
N GLN A 372 -1.42 3.04 13.77
CA GLN A 372 -0.65 3.84 14.69
C GLN A 372 -0.40 5.22 14.11
N SER A 373 -0.81 6.28 14.82
CA SER A 373 -0.36 7.64 14.53
C SER A 373 1.13 7.78 14.84
N TYR A 374 1.86 8.46 13.97
CA TYR A 374 3.29 8.74 14.20
C TYR A 374 3.51 9.56 15.49
N GLU A 375 2.63 10.52 15.77
CA GLU A 375 2.76 11.41 16.93
C GLU A 375 2.40 10.75 18.25
N ARG A 376 1.46 9.78 18.25
CA ARG A 376 0.88 9.26 19.48
C ARG A 376 1.39 7.91 19.93
N LYS A 377 1.89 7.13 19.00
CA LYS A 377 2.37 5.75 19.24
C LYS A 377 1.32 4.78 19.79
N LEU A 378 0.07 5.21 20.00
CA LEU A 378 -1.04 4.34 20.34
C LEU A 378 -1.41 3.47 19.14
N ILE A 379 -1.51 2.17 19.34
CA ILE A 379 -1.96 1.24 18.29
C ILE A 379 -3.46 0.99 18.48
N LEU A 380 -4.24 1.41 17.50
CA LEU A 380 -5.68 1.18 17.41
C LEU A 380 -5.93 -0.11 16.65
N ARG A 381 -6.70 -1.03 17.22
CA ARG A 381 -7.06 -2.31 16.61
C ARG A 381 -8.53 -2.36 16.24
N PHE A 382 -8.83 -2.69 14.99
CA PHE A 382 -10.18 -2.84 14.44
C PHE A 382 -10.37 -4.28 13.96
N ARG A 383 -11.25 -5.04 14.60
CA ARG A 383 -11.54 -6.44 14.29
C ARG A 383 -12.81 -6.57 13.48
N PHE A 384 -12.76 -7.24 12.33
CA PHE A 384 -13.94 -7.44 11.47
C PHE A 384 -15.12 -8.09 12.19
N LYS A 385 -14.87 -9.03 13.09
CA LYS A 385 -15.94 -9.72 13.85
C LYS A 385 -16.83 -8.80 14.68
N GLU A 386 -16.29 -7.66 15.13
CA GLU A 386 -16.99 -6.69 15.98
C GLU A 386 -17.94 -5.79 15.16
N TYR A 387 -17.71 -5.68 13.84
CA TYR A 387 -18.45 -4.81 12.94
C TYR A 387 -19.45 -5.54 12.03
N ARG A 388 -19.54 -6.86 12.08
CA ARG A 388 -20.39 -7.67 11.17
C ARG A 388 -21.88 -7.32 11.20
N LYS A 389 -22.37 -6.71 12.29
CA LYS A 389 -23.78 -6.32 12.44
C LYS A 389 -24.06 -4.88 11.97
N ILE A 390 -23.04 -4.15 11.58
CA ILE A 390 -23.18 -2.77 11.10
C ILE A 390 -23.72 -2.80 9.67
N SER A 391 -24.82 -2.09 9.43
CA SER A 391 -25.50 -2.03 8.13
C SER A 391 -25.17 -0.80 7.32
N ASN A 392 -24.66 0.26 7.94
CA ASN A 392 -24.30 1.52 7.28
C ASN A 392 -22.81 1.82 7.42
N ALA A 393 -22.24 2.48 6.41
CA ALA A 393 -20.87 2.95 6.49
C ALA A 393 -20.72 3.96 7.63
N MET A 394 -19.70 3.78 8.47
CA MET A 394 -19.47 4.62 9.63
C MET A 394 -18.01 4.99 9.80
N ALA A 395 -17.75 6.23 10.26
CA ALA A 395 -16.45 6.61 10.80
C ALA A 395 -16.23 5.92 12.14
N CYS A 396 -15.16 5.12 12.26
CA CYS A 396 -14.85 4.40 13.47
C CYS A 396 -14.04 5.24 14.44
N CYS A 397 -13.03 5.95 13.94
CA CYS A 397 -12.08 6.67 14.77
C CYS A 397 -11.26 7.67 13.95
N ASP A 398 -11.06 8.87 14.50
CA ASP A 398 -9.98 9.78 14.11
C ASP A 398 -8.66 9.18 14.65
N ILE A 399 -7.68 8.99 13.78
CA ILE A 399 -6.39 8.37 14.14
C ILE A 399 -5.64 9.23 15.17
N ASP A 400 -5.81 10.55 15.10
CA ASP A 400 -5.17 11.53 15.98
C ASP A 400 -6.06 12.01 17.14
N ASP A 401 -7.11 11.27 17.48
CA ASP A 401 -8.00 11.63 18.60
C ASP A 401 -7.23 11.78 19.91
N LYS A 402 -7.18 12.99 20.41
CA LYS A 402 -6.38 13.41 21.59
C LYS A 402 -6.93 12.88 22.91
N THR A 403 -8.08 12.32 22.93
CA THR A 403 -8.71 11.77 24.16
C THR A 403 -8.28 10.33 24.45
N ARG A 404 -7.63 9.64 23.49
CA ARG A 404 -7.22 8.24 23.61
C ARG A 404 -5.77 8.10 24.07
N TRP A 405 -5.51 7.23 25.02
CA TRP A 405 -4.22 7.01 25.66
C TRP A 405 -3.91 5.51 25.79
N GLY A 406 -2.63 5.16 25.85
CA GLY A 406 -2.15 3.79 26.08
C GLY A 406 -1.31 3.26 24.94
N TYR A 407 -0.96 1.96 25.01
CA TYR A 407 -0.17 1.30 23.96
C TYR A 407 -1.05 0.58 22.92
N TRP A 408 -2.17 0.01 23.38
CA TRP A 408 -3.07 -0.77 22.55
C TRP A 408 -4.52 -0.48 22.93
N GLU A 409 -5.35 -0.23 21.95
CA GLU A 409 -6.78 -0.07 22.13
C GLU A 409 -7.55 -0.86 21.05
N THR A 410 -8.58 -1.59 21.46
CA THR A 410 -9.54 -2.18 20.51
C THR A 410 -10.70 -1.22 20.33
N VAL A 411 -10.90 -0.76 19.11
CA VAL A 411 -12.02 0.12 18.75
C VAL A 411 -13.20 -0.76 18.34
N SER A 412 -14.25 -0.68 19.11
CA SER A 412 -15.53 -1.34 18.83
C SER A 412 -16.56 -0.32 18.35
N PRO A 413 -17.56 -0.71 17.55
CA PRO A 413 -18.63 0.19 17.16
C PRO A 413 -19.33 0.76 18.39
N SER A 414 -19.54 2.07 18.38
CA SER A 414 -20.37 2.71 19.40
C SER A 414 -21.77 2.07 19.38
N LYS A 415 -22.30 1.71 20.54
CA LYS A 415 -23.71 1.33 20.65
C LYS A 415 -24.53 2.56 20.27
N SER A 416 -25.11 2.52 19.05
CA SER A 416 -26.08 3.52 18.58
C SER A 416 -27.39 3.35 19.30
#